data_31aef357ad7fe8d406be298f9b3bcc35
#
_entry.id   31aef357ad7fe8d406be298f9b3bcc35
#
_cell.length_a   1.000
_cell.length_b   1.000
_cell.length_c   1.000
_cell.angle_alpha   90.00
_cell.angle_beta   90.00
_cell.angle_gamma   90.00
#
_symmetry.space_group_name_H-M   'P 1'
#
loop_
_entity.id
_entity.type
_entity.pdbx_description
1 polymer ?
#
loop_
_entity_poly.entity_id
_entity_poly.type
_entity_poly.pdbx_seq_one_letter_code
_entity_poly.pdbx_strand_id
1 'polypeptide(L)'
;MKKIYYFCLMAFAMLFAAEASATEVEDYSIDWSKQTAFNFWAADDVKPHLSVTADGLQAENTTAMENYLFQYQGASNLGLTKGKDYTLKIVMKGSAEGKMHLAIGEWGNQAQSDITFSTEEKAYEVPFTASADGGFVLCQSGAFVGTTTIKSITITHEEGTFDGNMYIEYTGKGGENAWDQQAFYDLPVALEKDATYTMSMKVKASENYDDLAFWPIWNASENKNEWGGSNDVQYLDNKKVTTDWTTVSWTFTTTFPHDRLQFCFGKLVGSIDFDDLVLTKDGSTDNLVANGDFATPSLKGWNSNWNGPTYAIVKVASPTTAIKSINTQAKKAQQPAYNLSGQRVNESYKGLVIVDGKKMMRK
;
A
#
# COMPACT_ATOMS: atom_id res chain seq x y z
N MET A 1 53.37 22.39 42.40
CA MET A 1 52.30 21.36 42.41
C MET A 1 51.41 21.56 41.21
N LYS A 2 51.64 20.82 40.12
CA LYS A 2 50.82 20.87 38.93
C LYS A 2 49.93 19.66 38.92
N LYS A 3 48.62 19.83 39.04
CA LYS A 3 47.61 18.75 38.92
C LYS A 3 47.37 18.46 37.44
N ILE A 4 47.70 17.24 37.03
CA ILE A 4 47.40 16.68 35.71
C ILE A 4 46.02 16.06 35.81
N TYR A 5 45.05 16.59 35.04
CA TYR A 5 43.72 15.98 34.85
C TYR A 5 43.80 14.98 33.70
N TYR A 6 43.59 13.71 34.02
CA TYR A 6 43.38 12.67 33.03
C TYR A 6 41.93 12.78 32.53
N PHE A 7 41.76 13.13 31.27
CA PHE A 7 40.48 13.05 30.58
C PHE A 7 40.32 11.61 30.09
N CYS A 8 39.45 10.80 30.74
CA CYS A 8 38.99 9.53 30.20
C CYS A 8 38.03 9.81 29.04
N LEU A 9 38.50 9.63 27.83
CA LEU A 9 37.64 9.61 26.62
C LEU A 9 36.96 8.25 26.58
N MET A 10 35.74 8.14 27.11
CA MET A 10 34.84 7.00 26.81
C MET A 10 34.34 7.15 25.38
N ALA A 11 34.88 6.40 24.46
CA ALA A 11 34.28 6.20 23.16
C ALA A 11 32.98 5.40 23.32
N PHE A 12 31.86 6.07 23.36
CA PHE A 12 30.53 5.47 23.23
C PHE A 12 30.41 5.05 21.74
N ALA A 13 30.63 3.79 21.45
CA ALA A 13 30.24 3.20 20.19
C ALA A 13 28.71 3.16 20.18
N MET A 14 28.08 4.20 19.63
CA MET A 14 26.67 4.10 19.24
C MET A 14 26.57 3.06 18.12
N LEU A 15 26.07 1.88 18.45
CA LEU A 15 25.50 1.00 17.47
C LEU A 15 24.25 1.75 16.94
N PHE A 16 24.38 2.36 15.78
CA PHE A 16 23.22 2.67 14.98
C PHE A 16 22.67 1.33 14.50
N ALA A 17 21.67 0.78 15.21
CA ALA A 17 20.74 -0.11 14.59
C ALA A 17 20.11 0.76 13.48
N ALA A 18 20.35 0.42 12.22
CA ALA A 18 19.55 0.96 11.12
C ALA A 18 18.10 0.53 11.45
N GLU A 19 17.30 1.46 11.95
CA GLU A 19 15.87 1.25 12.03
C GLU A 19 15.44 0.99 10.57
N ALA A 20 14.84 -0.17 10.33
CA ALA A 20 14.24 -0.46 9.05
C ALA A 20 13.24 0.67 8.81
N SER A 21 13.49 1.49 7.80
CA SER A 21 12.60 2.60 7.45
C SER A 21 11.25 1.98 7.11
N ALA A 22 10.23 2.27 7.89
CA ALA A 22 8.88 1.89 7.55
C ALA A 22 8.46 2.62 6.26
N THR A 23 7.72 1.94 5.41
CA THR A 23 7.15 2.50 4.18
C THR A 23 5.69 2.82 4.42
N GLU A 24 5.29 4.06 4.17
CA GLU A 24 3.88 4.44 4.20
C GLU A 24 3.16 3.81 3.01
N VAL A 25 2.14 3.03 3.28
CA VAL A 25 1.28 2.35 2.29
C VAL A 25 -0.08 3.02 2.28
N GLU A 26 -0.54 3.46 1.11
CA GLU A 26 -1.87 4.02 0.95
C GLU A 26 -2.89 2.90 0.74
N ASP A 27 -3.80 2.73 1.71
CA ASP A 27 -4.87 1.73 1.66
C ASP A 27 -6.14 2.27 0.98
N TYR A 28 -6.41 3.57 1.17
CA TYR A 28 -7.59 4.22 0.62
C TYR A 28 -7.33 5.69 0.33
N SER A 29 -7.89 6.22 -0.76
CA SER A 29 -8.02 7.66 -0.93
C SER A 29 -9.25 8.03 -1.76
N ILE A 30 -9.81 9.19 -1.47
CA ILE A 30 -10.80 9.87 -2.28
C ILE A 30 -10.45 11.36 -2.39
N ASP A 31 -10.47 11.88 -3.60
CA ASP A 31 -10.36 13.31 -3.90
C ASP A 31 -11.73 13.82 -4.32
N TRP A 32 -12.42 14.46 -3.40
CA TRP A 32 -13.77 14.98 -3.63
C TRP A 32 -13.84 16.09 -4.66
N SER A 33 -12.73 16.81 -4.90
CA SER A 33 -12.68 17.85 -5.94
C SER A 33 -12.74 17.27 -7.36
N LYS A 34 -12.56 15.96 -7.50
CA LYS A 34 -12.65 15.21 -8.77
C LYS A 34 -13.93 14.39 -8.90
N GLN A 35 -14.74 14.34 -7.85
CA GLN A 35 -16.01 13.64 -7.89
C GLN A 35 -17.11 14.55 -8.50
N THR A 36 -18.11 13.94 -9.09
CA THR A 36 -19.24 14.65 -9.73
C THR A 36 -20.53 14.57 -8.93
N ALA A 37 -20.62 13.62 -7.99
CA ALA A 37 -21.80 13.41 -7.15
C ALA A 37 -21.41 12.77 -5.81
N PHE A 38 -22.28 12.96 -4.81
CA PHE A 38 -22.20 12.28 -3.53
C PHE A 38 -22.98 10.96 -3.60
N ASN A 39 -22.28 9.84 -3.51
CA ASN A 39 -22.85 8.49 -3.67
C ASN A 39 -22.73 7.63 -2.42
N PHE A 40 -22.32 8.19 -1.28
CA PHE A 40 -22.19 7.46 -0.02
C PHE A 40 -23.45 7.62 0.84
N TRP A 41 -23.44 6.97 1.98
CA TRP A 41 -24.51 7.10 2.95
C TRP A 41 -24.49 8.46 3.66
N ALA A 42 -25.66 9.04 3.86
CA ALA A 42 -25.89 10.16 4.78
C ALA A 42 -27.29 10.00 5.41
N ALA A 43 -27.52 10.61 6.56
CA ALA A 43 -28.85 10.72 7.14
C ALA A 43 -29.80 11.43 6.15
N ASP A 44 -31.06 11.03 6.10
CA ASP A 44 -31.99 11.50 5.06
C ASP A 44 -32.25 13.00 5.10
N ASP A 45 -32.26 13.57 6.29
CA ASP A 45 -32.35 15.02 6.53
C ASP A 45 -31.06 15.79 6.24
N VAL A 46 -29.91 15.09 6.18
CA VAL A 46 -28.60 15.67 5.87
C VAL A 46 -28.32 15.65 4.36
N LYS A 47 -28.80 14.64 3.63
CA LYS A 47 -28.56 14.52 2.17
C LYS A 47 -28.82 15.78 1.36
N PRO A 48 -29.92 16.56 1.59
CA PRO A 48 -30.19 17.79 0.84
C PRO A 48 -29.17 18.91 1.08
N HIS A 49 -28.40 18.80 2.16
CA HIS A 49 -27.37 19.77 2.57
C HIS A 49 -25.97 19.39 2.09
N LEU A 50 -25.82 18.29 1.34
CA LEU A 50 -24.56 17.85 0.76
C LEU A 50 -24.48 18.22 -0.71
N SER A 51 -23.32 18.73 -1.13
CA SER A 51 -23.02 19.01 -2.53
C SER A 51 -21.56 18.70 -2.83
N VAL A 52 -21.27 18.25 -4.05
CA VAL A 52 -19.92 18.07 -4.55
C VAL A 52 -19.60 19.18 -5.52
N THR A 53 -18.49 19.86 -5.27
CA THR A 53 -18.03 21.02 -6.05
C THR A 53 -16.57 20.83 -6.46
N ALA A 54 -16.02 21.74 -7.26
CA ALA A 54 -14.60 21.75 -7.59
C ALA A 54 -13.68 21.94 -6.35
N ASP A 55 -14.21 22.46 -5.23
CA ASP A 55 -13.49 22.59 -3.97
C ASP A 55 -13.56 21.32 -3.11
N GLY A 56 -14.47 20.40 -3.40
CA GLY A 56 -14.67 19.14 -2.66
C GLY A 56 -16.10 18.88 -2.22
N LEU A 57 -16.29 17.98 -1.26
CA LEU A 57 -17.56 17.67 -0.62
C LEU A 57 -17.93 18.76 0.38
N GLN A 58 -19.00 19.48 0.13
CA GLN A 58 -19.56 20.50 0.99
C GLN A 58 -20.74 19.94 1.79
N ALA A 59 -20.78 20.27 3.08
CA ALA A 59 -21.89 19.97 3.97
C ALA A 59 -22.28 21.25 4.70
N GLU A 60 -23.51 21.75 4.44
CA GLU A 60 -24.03 22.99 5.02
C GLU A 60 -25.00 22.67 6.16
N ASN A 61 -24.63 23.01 7.39
CA ASN A 61 -25.50 22.93 8.55
C ASN A 61 -25.96 24.34 8.95
N THR A 62 -27.26 24.58 8.92
CA THR A 62 -27.86 25.89 9.24
C THR A 62 -28.33 26.03 10.67
N THR A 63 -28.35 24.94 11.45
CA THR A 63 -28.87 24.92 12.81
C THR A 63 -28.03 24.02 13.71
N ALA A 64 -27.57 24.56 14.86
CA ALA A 64 -26.80 23.75 15.81
C ALA A 64 -27.66 22.63 16.41
N MET A 65 -27.11 21.43 16.44
CA MET A 65 -27.71 20.23 16.99
C MET A 65 -26.61 19.32 17.58
N GLU A 66 -26.98 18.17 18.15
CA GLU A 66 -26.01 17.16 18.55
C GLU A 66 -25.21 16.67 17.35
N ASN A 67 -23.90 16.42 17.51
CA ASN A 67 -23.01 16.08 16.40
C ASN A 67 -23.54 14.93 15.54
N TYR A 68 -24.03 13.87 16.16
CA TYR A 68 -24.54 12.68 15.48
C TYR A 68 -25.85 12.90 14.70
N LEU A 69 -26.54 14.01 14.90
CA LEU A 69 -27.76 14.35 14.13
C LEU A 69 -27.43 14.94 12.76
N PHE A 70 -26.21 15.46 12.54
CA PHE A 70 -25.75 15.90 11.24
C PHE A 70 -24.56 15.04 10.81
N GLN A 71 -24.85 13.89 10.15
CA GLN A 71 -23.83 12.89 9.84
C GLN A 71 -23.92 12.35 8.41
N TYR A 72 -22.76 12.11 7.84
CA TYR A 72 -22.58 11.57 6.48
C TYR A 72 -21.25 10.84 6.35
N GLN A 73 -21.15 9.91 5.43
CA GLN A 73 -19.88 9.25 5.14
C GLN A 73 -19.01 10.13 4.24
N GLY A 74 -17.83 10.53 4.75
CA GLY A 74 -16.81 11.21 3.98
C GLY A 74 -15.97 10.24 3.12
N ALA A 75 -15.93 8.95 3.51
CA ALA A 75 -15.30 7.86 2.78
C ALA A 75 -16.01 6.54 3.12
N SER A 76 -15.96 5.55 2.21
CA SER A 76 -16.61 4.25 2.37
C SER A 76 -15.80 3.15 1.68
N ASN A 77 -16.01 1.90 2.06
CA ASN A 77 -15.29 0.73 1.55
C ASN A 77 -13.77 0.83 1.75
N LEU A 78 -13.34 1.13 2.98
CA LEU A 78 -11.96 1.45 3.32
C LEU A 78 -11.00 0.25 3.25
N GLY A 79 -11.49 -0.99 3.33
CA GLY A 79 -10.64 -2.18 3.32
C GLY A 79 -9.78 -2.34 4.57
N LEU A 80 -10.18 -1.77 5.71
CA LEU A 80 -9.43 -1.87 6.97
C LEU A 80 -9.33 -3.31 7.45
N THR A 81 -8.24 -3.62 8.15
CA THR A 81 -8.04 -4.89 8.87
C THR A 81 -8.10 -4.64 10.36
N LYS A 82 -8.98 -5.35 11.05
CA LYS A 82 -9.15 -5.23 12.50
C LYS A 82 -7.84 -5.41 13.26
N GLY A 83 -7.57 -4.50 14.19
CA GLY A 83 -6.39 -4.52 15.05
C GLY A 83 -5.13 -3.92 14.41
N LYS A 84 -5.18 -3.52 13.15
CA LYS A 84 -4.08 -2.84 12.45
C LYS A 84 -4.15 -1.33 12.72
N ASP A 85 -2.99 -0.70 12.86
CA ASP A 85 -2.85 0.73 13.05
C ASP A 85 -2.82 1.46 11.70
N TYR A 86 -3.52 2.58 11.63
CA TYR A 86 -3.67 3.43 10.45
C TYR A 86 -3.56 4.90 10.81
N THR A 87 -3.29 5.72 9.81
CA THR A 87 -3.41 7.17 9.88
C THR A 87 -4.43 7.64 8.85
N LEU A 88 -5.50 8.29 9.31
CA LEU A 88 -6.42 9.02 8.44
C LEU A 88 -5.88 10.44 8.25
N LYS A 89 -5.76 10.88 7.02
CA LYS A 89 -5.45 12.26 6.64
C LYS A 89 -6.66 12.86 5.92
N ILE A 90 -7.25 13.88 6.50
CA ILE A 90 -8.37 14.63 5.91
C ILE A 90 -7.94 16.05 5.59
N VAL A 91 -8.09 16.44 4.33
CA VAL A 91 -7.85 17.83 3.88
C VAL A 91 -9.19 18.54 3.84
N MET A 92 -9.36 19.54 4.68
CA MET A 92 -10.63 20.24 4.82
C MET A 92 -10.49 21.68 5.32
N LYS A 93 -11.59 22.43 5.20
CA LYS A 93 -11.80 23.76 5.80
C LYS A 93 -13.25 23.92 6.25
N GLY A 94 -13.52 24.91 7.06
CA GLY A 94 -14.88 25.36 7.41
C GLY A 94 -15.13 26.80 6.97
N SER A 95 -16.39 27.24 6.92
CA SER A 95 -16.75 28.65 6.74
C SER A 95 -16.39 29.50 7.97
N ALA A 96 -16.15 28.86 9.12
CA ALA A 96 -15.63 29.41 10.37
C ALA A 96 -14.79 28.33 11.06
N GLU A 97 -14.11 28.67 12.15
CA GLU A 97 -13.48 27.68 13.03
C GLU A 97 -14.53 26.81 13.70
N GLY A 98 -14.28 25.49 13.76
CA GLY A 98 -15.24 24.53 14.29
C GLY A 98 -14.61 23.18 14.62
N LYS A 99 -15.48 22.26 15.04
CA LYS A 99 -15.10 20.87 15.33
C LYS A 99 -15.93 19.90 14.52
N MET A 100 -15.30 18.80 14.13
CA MET A 100 -15.94 17.66 13.52
C MET A 100 -15.56 16.40 14.31
N HIS A 101 -16.55 15.60 14.65
CA HIS A 101 -16.33 14.28 15.20
C HIS A 101 -16.22 13.26 14.06
N LEU A 102 -15.22 12.42 14.10
CA LEU A 102 -14.97 11.34 13.14
C LEU A 102 -15.20 10.00 13.82
N ALA A 103 -16.00 9.13 13.19
CA ALA A 103 -16.15 7.75 13.59
C ALA A 103 -15.72 6.84 12.45
N ILE A 104 -14.64 6.05 12.65
CA ILE A 104 -13.93 5.30 11.60
C ILE A 104 -14.08 3.82 11.86
N GLY A 105 -14.66 3.07 10.95
CA GLY A 105 -14.90 1.63 11.08
C GLY A 105 -16.30 1.23 10.66
N GLU A 106 -16.83 0.13 11.18
CA GLU A 106 -18.15 -0.37 10.90
C GLU A 106 -19.19 0.07 11.97
N TRP A 107 -20.46 0.03 11.63
CA TRP A 107 -21.53 0.39 12.56
C TRP A 107 -21.42 -0.36 13.89
N GLY A 108 -21.36 0.39 15.00
CA GLY A 108 -21.19 -0.16 16.35
C GLY A 108 -19.75 -0.57 16.73
N ASN A 109 -18.80 -0.48 15.79
CA ASN A 109 -17.39 -0.79 16.02
C ASN A 109 -16.51 0.27 15.33
N GLN A 110 -16.45 1.47 15.91
CA GLN A 110 -15.76 2.62 15.32
C GLN A 110 -14.70 3.16 16.28
N ALA A 111 -13.50 3.44 15.74
CA ALA A 111 -12.55 4.33 16.38
C ALA A 111 -13.11 5.76 16.28
N GLN A 112 -12.99 6.55 17.35
CA GLN A 112 -13.54 7.89 17.43
C GLN A 112 -12.45 8.92 17.66
N SER A 113 -12.54 10.06 16.99
CA SER A 113 -11.62 11.17 17.12
C SER A 113 -12.30 12.49 16.80
N ASP A 114 -11.81 13.57 17.39
CA ASP A 114 -12.25 14.93 17.08
C ASP A 114 -11.14 15.68 16.36
N ILE A 115 -11.53 16.45 15.33
CA ILE A 115 -10.65 17.42 14.70
C ILE A 115 -11.21 18.83 14.92
N THR A 116 -10.29 19.79 15.13
CA THR A 116 -10.63 21.23 15.13
C THR A 116 -10.13 21.82 13.83
N PHE A 117 -11.05 22.27 13.00
CA PHE A 117 -10.73 22.83 11.69
C PHE A 117 -10.83 24.36 11.69
N SER A 118 -10.19 25.00 10.72
CA SER A 118 -10.20 26.45 10.52
C SER A 118 -10.79 26.82 9.15
N THR A 119 -10.79 28.11 8.82
CA THR A 119 -11.19 28.60 7.50
C THR A 119 -10.12 28.38 6.43
N GLU A 120 -8.89 28.07 6.81
CA GLU A 120 -7.83 27.69 5.87
C GLU A 120 -7.91 26.19 5.56
N GLU A 121 -7.75 25.84 4.27
CA GLU A 121 -7.63 24.46 3.86
C GLU A 121 -6.34 23.86 4.43
N LYS A 122 -6.47 22.82 5.26
CA LYS A 122 -5.37 22.14 5.92
C LYS A 122 -5.59 20.64 5.94
N ALA A 123 -4.48 19.92 6.02
CA ALA A 123 -4.48 18.50 6.34
C ALA A 123 -4.53 18.30 7.86
N TYR A 124 -5.38 17.39 8.29
CA TYR A 124 -5.50 16.93 9.68
C TYR A 124 -5.22 15.43 9.69
N GLU A 125 -4.30 15.00 10.55
CA GLU A 125 -3.91 13.59 10.67
C GLU A 125 -4.48 13.01 11.96
N VAL A 126 -5.10 11.84 11.85
CA VAL A 126 -5.77 11.12 12.93
C VAL A 126 -5.25 9.69 12.93
N PRO A 127 -4.32 9.36 13.83
CA PRO A 127 -3.92 7.97 14.04
C PRO A 127 -5.05 7.20 14.73
N PHE A 128 -5.29 5.97 14.30
CA PHE A 128 -6.29 5.09 14.90
C PHE A 128 -5.94 3.61 14.68
N THR A 129 -6.47 2.75 15.57
CA THR A 129 -6.44 1.30 15.38
C THR A 129 -7.81 0.86 14.88
N ALA A 130 -7.86 0.09 13.79
CA ALA A 130 -9.13 -0.41 13.25
C ALA A 130 -9.82 -1.36 14.24
N SER A 131 -11.05 -1.07 14.61
CA SER A 131 -11.86 -1.87 15.52
C SER A 131 -12.67 -2.97 14.83
N ALA A 132 -12.79 -2.91 13.48
CA ALA A 132 -13.44 -3.89 12.63
C ALA A 132 -12.73 -3.98 11.27
N ASP A 133 -12.98 -5.05 10.51
CA ASP A 133 -12.58 -5.17 9.11
C ASP A 133 -13.50 -4.29 8.24
N GLY A 134 -13.00 -3.84 7.07
CA GLY A 134 -13.76 -2.99 6.15
C GLY A 134 -13.87 -1.54 6.63
N GLY A 135 -15.06 -0.95 6.55
CA GLY A 135 -15.37 0.31 7.22
C GLY A 135 -15.59 1.52 6.32
N PHE A 136 -15.92 2.61 7.01
CA PHE A 136 -16.18 3.93 6.45
C PHE A 136 -15.68 5.02 7.40
N VAL A 137 -15.56 6.26 6.92
CA VAL A 137 -15.35 7.46 7.74
C VAL A 137 -16.68 8.20 7.85
N LEU A 138 -17.25 8.22 9.04
CA LEU A 138 -18.45 8.98 9.35
C LEU A 138 -18.04 10.35 9.87
N CYS A 139 -18.46 11.40 9.20
CA CYS A 139 -18.28 12.80 9.57
C CYS A 139 -19.52 13.29 10.32
N GLN A 140 -19.35 13.82 11.51
CA GLN A 140 -20.43 14.30 12.38
C GLN A 140 -20.11 15.73 12.81
N SER A 141 -20.92 16.71 12.37
CA SER A 141 -20.67 18.12 12.61
C SER A 141 -21.91 18.93 13.05
N GLY A 142 -22.87 18.28 13.71
CA GLY A 142 -24.14 18.92 14.09
C GLY A 142 -24.01 20.15 14.98
N ALA A 143 -22.98 20.20 15.84
CA ALA A 143 -22.73 21.37 16.70
C ALA A 143 -22.15 22.57 15.92
N PHE A 144 -21.59 22.38 14.75
CA PHE A 144 -21.05 23.45 13.90
C PHE A 144 -22.16 24.01 12.98
N VAL A 145 -22.36 25.31 13.02
CA VAL A 145 -23.24 26.04 12.10
C VAL A 145 -22.39 26.71 11.02
N GLY A 146 -22.61 26.33 9.78
CA GLY A 146 -21.86 26.77 8.61
C GLY A 146 -21.60 25.66 7.62
N THR A 147 -20.70 25.89 6.68
CA THR A 147 -20.31 24.94 5.64
C THR A 147 -18.95 24.35 5.98
N THR A 148 -18.86 23.01 6.02
CA THR A 148 -17.59 22.30 5.97
C THR A 148 -17.31 21.87 4.54
N THR A 149 -16.05 21.93 4.12
CA THR A 149 -15.60 21.46 2.80
C THR A 149 -14.46 20.47 2.99
N ILE A 150 -14.69 19.23 2.60
CA ILE A 150 -13.69 18.16 2.60
C ILE A 150 -13.16 18.00 1.17
N LYS A 151 -11.89 18.25 0.96
CA LYS A 151 -11.24 18.11 -0.35
C LYS A 151 -10.82 16.67 -0.61
N SER A 152 -10.18 16.03 0.37
CA SER A 152 -9.74 14.64 0.23
C SER A 152 -9.68 13.92 1.57
N ILE A 153 -9.80 12.60 1.51
CA ILE A 153 -9.53 11.68 2.62
C ILE A 153 -8.58 10.61 2.11
N THR A 154 -7.49 10.39 2.86
CA THR A 154 -6.51 9.32 2.59
C THR A 154 -6.34 8.51 3.87
N ILE A 155 -6.21 7.19 3.75
CA ILE A 155 -5.88 6.30 4.86
C ILE A 155 -4.62 5.54 4.49
N THR A 156 -3.64 5.57 5.39
CA THR A 156 -2.36 4.92 5.22
C THR A 156 -2.03 4.06 6.44
N HIS A 157 -1.12 3.11 6.27
CA HIS A 157 -0.46 2.42 7.37
C HIS A 157 1.04 2.35 7.12
N GLU A 158 1.79 2.11 8.19
CA GLU A 158 3.22 1.84 8.10
C GLU A 158 3.46 0.35 7.88
N GLU A 159 4.22 0.03 6.85
CA GLU A 159 4.67 -1.34 6.56
C GLU A 159 6.19 -1.40 6.68
N GLY A 160 6.71 -2.45 7.29
CA GLY A 160 8.15 -2.68 7.32
C GLY A 160 8.71 -2.87 5.91
N THR A 161 9.94 -2.41 5.66
CA THR A 161 10.62 -2.66 4.38
C THR A 161 10.73 -4.16 4.13
N PHE A 162 10.35 -4.59 2.94
CA PHE A 162 10.48 -5.97 2.50
C PHE A 162 11.63 -6.08 1.49
N ASP A 163 12.62 -6.93 1.78
CA ASP A 163 13.70 -7.25 0.83
C ASP A 163 13.29 -8.47 0.01
N GLY A 164 12.81 -8.21 -1.21
CA GLY A 164 12.33 -9.26 -2.09
C GLY A 164 11.45 -8.72 -3.21
N ASN A 165 10.82 -9.63 -3.94
CA ASN A 165 9.82 -9.31 -4.95
C ASN A 165 8.41 -9.44 -4.37
N MET A 166 7.52 -8.53 -4.75
CA MET A 166 6.09 -8.62 -4.46
C MET A 166 5.31 -8.60 -5.77
N TYR A 167 4.20 -9.32 -5.80
CA TYR A 167 3.30 -9.35 -6.95
C TYR A 167 1.87 -9.64 -6.47
N ILE A 168 0.87 -9.37 -7.31
CA ILE A 168 -0.51 -9.75 -7.03
C ILE A 168 -0.80 -11.14 -7.60
N GLU A 169 -1.38 -12.01 -6.78
CA GLU A 169 -1.87 -13.31 -7.17
C GLU A 169 -3.40 -13.31 -7.15
N TYR A 170 -4.01 -13.79 -8.21
CA TYR A 170 -5.43 -14.13 -8.28
C TYR A 170 -5.59 -15.64 -8.28
N THR A 171 -6.44 -16.18 -7.39
CA THR A 171 -6.78 -17.60 -7.35
C THR A 171 -8.22 -17.81 -7.75
N GLY A 172 -8.44 -18.57 -8.81
CA GLY A 172 -9.73 -18.83 -9.40
C GLY A 172 -10.15 -20.29 -9.36
N LYS A 173 -11.43 -20.50 -9.62
CA LYS A 173 -12.09 -21.83 -9.58
C LYS A 173 -12.32 -22.43 -10.96
N GLY A 174 -11.98 -21.70 -12.01
CA GLY A 174 -12.38 -22.03 -13.37
C GLY A 174 -13.84 -21.65 -13.65
N GLY A 175 -14.17 -21.55 -14.92
CA GLY A 175 -15.48 -21.27 -15.47
C GLY A 175 -15.57 -21.71 -16.91
N GLU A 176 -16.70 -21.45 -17.57
CA GLU A 176 -16.92 -21.81 -18.97
C GLU A 176 -16.51 -20.69 -19.93
N ASN A 177 -16.60 -19.45 -19.48
CA ASN A 177 -16.39 -18.25 -20.30
C ASN A 177 -15.17 -17.46 -19.81
N ALA A 178 -14.55 -16.68 -20.69
CA ALA A 178 -13.42 -15.81 -20.35
C ALA A 178 -13.76 -14.84 -19.22
N TRP A 179 -14.97 -14.32 -19.19
CA TRP A 179 -15.45 -13.33 -18.20
C TRP A 179 -15.89 -13.91 -16.86
N ASP A 180 -15.90 -15.24 -16.68
CA ASP A 180 -16.34 -15.85 -15.42
C ASP A 180 -15.37 -15.54 -14.27
N GLN A 181 -14.10 -15.22 -14.58
CA GLN A 181 -13.10 -14.75 -13.64
C GLN A 181 -12.34 -13.56 -14.23
N GLN A 182 -12.35 -12.45 -13.51
CA GLN A 182 -11.80 -11.19 -13.96
C GLN A 182 -11.02 -10.51 -12.84
N ALA A 183 -9.82 -10.03 -13.15
CA ALA A 183 -9.07 -9.08 -12.35
C ALA A 183 -9.29 -7.68 -12.91
N PHE A 184 -9.52 -6.71 -12.03
CA PHE A 184 -9.73 -5.31 -12.38
C PHE A 184 -8.66 -4.43 -11.76
N TYR A 185 -8.22 -3.43 -12.52
CA TYR A 185 -7.52 -2.29 -11.99
C TYR A 185 -8.27 -1.02 -12.39
N ASP A 186 -8.76 -0.29 -11.40
CA ASP A 186 -9.49 0.96 -11.61
C ASP A 186 -8.50 2.12 -11.74
N LEU A 187 -8.48 2.76 -12.90
CA LEU A 187 -7.61 3.88 -13.18
C LEU A 187 -8.08 5.13 -12.41
N PRO A 188 -7.16 5.89 -11.79
CA PRO A 188 -7.51 7.12 -11.09
C PRO A 188 -8.02 8.22 -12.04
N VAL A 189 -7.65 8.15 -13.31
CA VAL A 189 -8.10 9.05 -14.39
C VAL A 189 -8.39 8.19 -15.63
N ALA A 190 -9.53 8.40 -16.25
CA ALA A 190 -9.90 7.71 -17.49
C ALA A 190 -8.91 8.01 -18.62
N LEU A 191 -8.68 7.02 -19.48
CA LEU A 191 -7.88 7.17 -20.69
C LEU A 191 -8.57 8.14 -21.67
N GLU A 192 -7.77 8.88 -22.42
CA GLU A 192 -8.30 9.73 -23.49
C GLU A 192 -8.82 8.85 -24.64
N LYS A 193 -10.04 9.13 -25.11
CA LYS A 193 -10.60 8.48 -26.29
C LYS A 193 -9.76 8.82 -27.54
N ASP A 194 -9.67 7.87 -28.48
CA ASP A 194 -8.93 7.97 -29.75
C ASP A 194 -7.41 8.21 -29.58
N ALA A 195 -6.87 7.95 -28.37
CA ALA A 195 -5.44 7.98 -28.09
C ALA A 195 -4.84 6.56 -28.07
N THR A 196 -3.58 6.43 -28.45
CA THR A 196 -2.88 5.14 -28.46
C THR A 196 -2.13 4.91 -27.17
N TYR A 197 -2.26 3.69 -26.63
CA TYR A 197 -1.63 3.24 -25.40
C TYR A 197 -0.94 1.89 -25.60
N THR A 198 0.09 1.65 -24.80
CA THR A 198 0.73 0.33 -24.68
C THR A 198 0.61 -0.13 -23.24
N MET A 199 -0.04 -1.28 -23.04
CA MET A 199 -0.07 -2.02 -21.80
C MET A 199 0.94 -3.15 -21.86
N SER A 200 1.79 -3.30 -20.86
CA SER A 200 2.68 -4.44 -20.70
C SER A 200 2.70 -4.89 -19.23
N MET A 201 2.94 -6.17 -19.00
CA MET A 201 3.11 -6.72 -17.66
C MET A 201 3.89 -8.02 -17.70
N LYS A 202 4.51 -8.40 -16.59
CA LYS A 202 4.93 -9.76 -16.34
C LYS A 202 3.76 -10.58 -15.82
N VAL A 203 3.64 -11.79 -16.30
CA VAL A 203 2.58 -12.71 -15.91
C VAL A 203 3.09 -14.14 -15.89
N LYS A 204 2.61 -14.94 -14.93
CA LYS A 204 2.71 -16.41 -14.92
C LYS A 204 1.42 -17.02 -14.39
N ALA A 205 1.18 -18.29 -14.63
CA ALA A 205 0.03 -18.99 -14.10
C ALA A 205 0.44 -20.33 -13.50
N SER A 206 -0.43 -20.94 -12.70
CA SER A 206 -0.20 -22.28 -12.12
C SER A 206 -0.12 -23.38 -13.17
N GLU A 207 -0.63 -23.13 -14.38
CA GLU A 207 -0.55 -24.00 -15.55
C GLU A 207 -0.43 -23.18 -16.83
N ASN A 208 -0.04 -23.81 -17.97
CA ASN A 208 -0.05 -23.12 -19.26
C ASN A 208 -1.48 -22.73 -19.63
N TYR A 209 -1.67 -21.46 -19.95
CA TYR A 209 -2.97 -20.88 -20.24
C TYR A 209 -2.90 -20.01 -21.51
N ASP A 210 -3.72 -20.32 -22.51
CA ASP A 210 -3.62 -19.68 -23.84
C ASP A 210 -4.59 -18.49 -24.01
N ASP A 211 -5.52 -18.26 -23.07
CA ASP A 211 -6.67 -17.37 -23.25
C ASP A 211 -6.69 -16.19 -22.28
N LEU A 212 -5.53 -15.67 -21.83
CA LEU A 212 -5.51 -14.42 -21.06
C LEU A 212 -5.97 -13.27 -21.96
N ALA A 213 -7.16 -12.75 -21.71
CA ALA A 213 -7.73 -11.62 -22.43
C ALA A 213 -7.52 -10.31 -21.67
N PHE A 214 -7.29 -9.22 -22.40
CA PHE A 214 -7.26 -7.86 -21.86
C PHE A 214 -8.37 -7.07 -22.54
N TRP A 215 -9.37 -6.65 -21.74
CA TRP A 215 -10.57 -5.95 -22.21
C TRP A 215 -10.76 -4.64 -21.43
N PRO A 216 -10.03 -3.55 -21.77
CA PRO A 216 -10.27 -2.27 -21.12
C PRO A 216 -11.73 -1.84 -21.33
N ILE A 217 -12.31 -1.27 -20.27
CA ILE A 217 -13.73 -0.94 -20.21
C ILE A 217 -13.94 0.50 -19.75
N TRP A 218 -14.95 1.18 -20.27
CA TRP A 218 -15.46 2.42 -19.72
C TRP A 218 -16.55 2.10 -18.68
N ASN A 219 -16.12 1.84 -17.45
CA ASN A 219 -17.00 1.42 -16.36
C ASN A 219 -17.99 2.52 -15.94
N ALA A 220 -17.63 3.80 -16.07
CA ALA A 220 -18.51 4.94 -15.79
C ALA A 220 -19.56 5.20 -16.89
N SER A 221 -19.53 4.47 -18.02
CA SER A 221 -20.52 4.63 -19.11
C SER A 221 -21.96 4.41 -18.63
N GLU A 222 -22.88 5.18 -19.18
CA GLU A 222 -24.33 4.99 -18.99
C GLU A 222 -24.90 3.83 -19.82
N ASN A 223 -24.15 3.30 -20.79
CA ASN A 223 -24.55 2.15 -21.62
C ASN A 223 -24.34 0.85 -20.81
N LYS A 224 -25.36 0.51 -20.01
CA LYS A 224 -25.30 -0.64 -19.09
C LYS A 224 -26.00 -1.87 -19.69
N ASN A 225 -25.47 -3.06 -19.34
CA ASN A 225 -26.14 -4.32 -19.56
C ASN A 225 -27.21 -4.59 -18.47
N GLU A 226 -27.96 -5.68 -18.61
CA GLU A 226 -29.01 -6.07 -17.65
C GLU A 226 -28.49 -6.34 -16.22
N TRP A 227 -27.20 -6.58 -16.05
CA TRP A 227 -26.53 -6.82 -14.77
C TRP A 227 -25.87 -5.57 -14.20
N GLY A 228 -26.05 -4.40 -14.83
CA GLY A 228 -25.46 -3.14 -14.39
C GLY A 228 -24.01 -2.91 -14.80
N GLY A 229 -23.37 -3.88 -15.48
CA GLY A 229 -22.05 -3.70 -16.07
C GLY A 229 -22.09 -2.82 -17.32
N SER A 230 -20.99 -2.18 -17.69
CA SER A 230 -20.90 -1.41 -18.92
C SER A 230 -20.85 -2.31 -20.17
N ASN A 231 -21.53 -1.90 -21.24
CA ASN A 231 -21.38 -2.50 -22.57
C ASN A 231 -20.19 -1.92 -23.37
N ASP A 232 -19.61 -0.81 -22.90
CA ASP A 232 -18.53 -0.11 -23.60
C ASP A 232 -17.17 -0.75 -23.26
N VAL A 233 -16.96 -1.95 -23.80
CA VAL A 233 -15.79 -2.82 -23.65
C VAL A 233 -15.01 -2.83 -24.95
N GLN A 234 -13.69 -2.72 -24.88
CA GLN A 234 -12.81 -2.91 -26.02
C GLN A 234 -12.13 -4.28 -25.94
N TYR A 235 -12.46 -5.17 -26.86
CA TYR A 235 -11.91 -6.53 -26.91
C TYR A 235 -10.57 -6.52 -27.65
N LEU A 236 -9.50 -6.96 -26.99
CA LEU A 236 -8.17 -7.12 -27.56
C LEU A 236 -7.81 -8.61 -27.67
N ASP A 237 -6.72 -8.90 -28.39
CA ASP A 237 -6.25 -10.26 -28.62
C ASP A 237 -5.81 -10.96 -27.32
N ASN A 238 -6.04 -12.28 -27.24
CA ASN A 238 -5.63 -13.08 -26.11
C ASN A 238 -4.12 -13.34 -26.13
N LYS A 239 -3.52 -13.51 -24.96
CA LYS A 239 -2.12 -13.85 -24.80
C LYS A 239 -1.95 -15.21 -24.12
N LYS A 240 -0.85 -15.88 -24.48
CA LYS A 240 -0.42 -17.11 -23.84
C LYS A 240 0.36 -16.79 -22.58
N VAL A 241 0.05 -17.52 -21.53
CA VAL A 241 0.75 -17.46 -20.24
C VAL A 241 1.30 -18.83 -19.93
N THR A 242 2.49 -18.89 -19.36
CA THR A 242 3.15 -20.13 -18.95
C THR A 242 3.30 -20.20 -17.43
N THR A 243 3.85 -21.29 -16.94
CA THR A 243 4.20 -21.45 -15.52
C THR A 243 5.44 -20.63 -15.12
N ASP A 244 6.18 -20.10 -16.09
CA ASP A 244 7.31 -19.20 -15.87
C ASP A 244 6.89 -17.76 -16.14
N TRP A 245 7.51 -16.80 -15.44
CA TRP A 245 7.30 -15.38 -15.71
C TRP A 245 7.61 -15.04 -17.17
N THR A 246 6.61 -14.50 -17.86
CA THR A 246 6.70 -14.01 -19.23
C THR A 246 6.17 -12.59 -19.32
N THR A 247 6.70 -11.79 -20.24
CA THR A 247 6.15 -10.46 -20.51
C THR A 247 5.14 -10.55 -21.64
N VAL A 248 3.93 -10.03 -21.39
CA VAL A 248 2.90 -9.84 -22.40
C VAL A 248 2.65 -8.36 -22.65
N SER A 249 2.18 -8.03 -23.84
CA SER A 249 1.93 -6.62 -24.20
C SER A 249 0.80 -6.50 -25.21
N TRP A 250 0.05 -5.37 -25.11
CA TRP A 250 -0.98 -4.93 -26.05
C TRP A 250 -0.75 -3.47 -26.40
N THR A 251 -0.77 -3.13 -27.68
CA THR A 251 -0.84 -1.74 -28.15
C THR A 251 -2.21 -1.55 -28.78
N PHE A 252 -2.95 -0.54 -28.32
CA PHE A 252 -4.31 -0.29 -28.75
C PHE A 252 -4.64 1.21 -28.80
N THR A 253 -5.53 1.58 -29.71
CA THR A 253 -6.14 2.91 -29.72
C THR A 253 -7.50 2.81 -29.04
N THR A 254 -7.74 3.65 -28.03
CA THR A 254 -8.93 3.62 -27.21
C THR A 254 -10.20 3.97 -28.02
N THR A 255 -11.23 3.16 -27.87
CA THR A 255 -12.55 3.42 -28.48
C THR A 255 -13.48 4.23 -27.57
N PHE A 256 -13.21 4.18 -26.26
CA PHE A 256 -13.95 4.88 -25.21
C PHE A 256 -12.96 5.49 -24.20
N PRO A 257 -13.38 6.40 -23.33
CA PRO A 257 -12.54 6.88 -22.22
C PRO A 257 -12.48 5.79 -21.12
N HIS A 258 -11.70 4.73 -21.38
CA HIS A 258 -11.61 3.61 -20.45
C HIS A 258 -11.09 4.05 -19.07
N ASP A 259 -11.77 3.65 -18.02
CA ASP A 259 -11.45 3.94 -16.61
C ASP A 259 -11.11 2.68 -15.79
N ARG A 260 -11.18 1.48 -16.45
CA ARG A 260 -10.85 0.21 -15.84
C ARG A 260 -10.09 -0.68 -16.81
N LEU A 261 -8.98 -1.27 -16.31
CA LEU A 261 -8.24 -2.33 -16.99
C LEU A 261 -8.82 -3.67 -16.52
N GLN A 262 -9.33 -4.46 -17.46
CA GLN A 262 -9.96 -5.74 -17.16
C GLN A 262 -9.19 -6.87 -17.79
N PHE A 263 -8.69 -7.79 -16.97
CA PHE A 263 -8.00 -9.00 -17.39
C PHE A 263 -8.91 -10.20 -17.15
N CYS A 264 -9.20 -10.96 -18.20
CA CYS A 264 -10.11 -12.09 -18.13
C CYS A 264 -9.36 -13.40 -18.30
N PHE A 265 -9.57 -14.33 -17.38
CA PHE A 265 -8.96 -15.67 -17.35
C PHE A 265 -9.95 -16.72 -16.84
N GLY A 266 -11.22 -16.59 -17.21
CA GLY A 266 -12.34 -17.32 -16.63
C GLY A 266 -12.25 -18.82 -16.64
N LYS A 267 -11.51 -19.43 -17.58
CA LYS A 267 -11.36 -20.88 -17.66
C LYS A 267 -10.21 -21.44 -16.83
N LEU A 268 -9.33 -20.59 -16.31
CA LEU A 268 -8.18 -21.03 -15.52
C LEU A 268 -8.62 -21.58 -14.16
N VAL A 269 -8.16 -22.78 -13.84
CA VAL A 269 -8.28 -23.39 -12.50
C VAL A 269 -6.93 -23.25 -11.81
N GLY A 270 -6.86 -22.48 -10.72
CA GLY A 270 -5.62 -22.23 -10.01
C GLY A 270 -5.26 -20.75 -9.96
N SER A 271 -3.97 -20.40 -9.93
CA SER A 271 -3.55 -19.02 -9.79
C SER A 271 -2.99 -18.41 -11.08
N ILE A 272 -3.14 -17.10 -11.18
CA ILE A 272 -2.45 -16.24 -12.13
C ILE A 272 -1.85 -15.05 -11.38
N ASP A 273 -0.59 -14.76 -11.66
CA ASP A 273 0.21 -13.75 -10.97
C ASP A 273 0.53 -12.63 -11.94
N PHE A 274 0.38 -11.38 -11.51
CA PHE A 274 0.72 -10.19 -12.27
C PHE A 274 1.77 -9.37 -11.54
N ASP A 275 2.74 -8.85 -12.31
CA ASP A 275 3.83 -8.02 -11.83
C ASP A 275 4.30 -7.04 -12.92
N ASP A 276 5.03 -5.99 -12.54
CA ASP A 276 5.61 -5.00 -13.46
C ASP A 276 4.60 -4.45 -14.49
N LEU A 277 3.39 -4.07 -14.03
CA LEU A 277 2.38 -3.50 -14.92
C LEU A 277 2.74 -2.07 -15.32
N VAL A 278 2.78 -1.84 -16.62
CA VAL A 278 3.08 -0.54 -17.21
C VAL A 278 2.05 -0.22 -18.28
N LEU A 279 1.33 0.87 -18.09
CA LEU A 279 0.44 1.44 -19.10
C LEU A 279 0.93 2.84 -19.46
N THR A 280 1.36 3.03 -20.69
CA THR A 280 1.85 4.32 -21.18
C THR A 280 1.04 4.80 -22.37
N LYS A 281 0.80 6.11 -22.46
CA LYS A 281 0.29 6.77 -23.64
C LYS A 281 1.42 6.92 -24.66
N ASP A 282 1.12 6.78 -25.96
CA ASP A 282 2.10 7.01 -27.01
C ASP A 282 2.73 8.41 -26.89
N GLY A 283 4.07 8.45 -26.94
CA GLY A 283 4.85 9.67 -26.72
C GLY A 283 5.05 10.09 -25.25
N SER A 284 4.55 9.31 -24.27
CA SER A 284 4.80 9.52 -22.82
C SER A 284 5.60 8.36 -22.22
N THR A 285 6.34 8.66 -21.16
CA THR A 285 7.03 7.66 -20.33
C THR A 285 6.32 7.41 -18.99
N ASP A 286 5.24 8.15 -18.70
CA ASP A 286 4.54 8.07 -17.43
C ASP A 286 3.72 6.79 -17.34
N ASN A 287 3.97 5.98 -16.31
CA ASN A 287 3.17 4.81 -16.04
C ASN A 287 1.84 5.24 -15.39
N LEU A 288 0.71 4.89 -16.02
CA LEU A 288 -0.63 5.20 -15.53
C LEU A 288 -1.14 4.17 -14.50
N VAL A 289 -0.45 3.04 -14.34
CA VAL A 289 -0.71 2.06 -13.26
C VAL A 289 0.15 2.43 -12.06
N ALA A 290 -0.47 2.94 -11.02
CA ALA A 290 0.23 3.23 -9.77
C ALA A 290 0.65 1.91 -9.09
N ASN A 291 1.87 1.86 -8.51
CA ASN A 291 2.40 0.67 -7.84
C ASN A 291 2.34 -0.59 -8.71
N GLY A 292 2.57 -0.47 -10.02
CA GLY A 292 2.50 -1.60 -10.97
C GLY A 292 3.62 -2.63 -10.77
N ASP A 293 4.71 -2.26 -10.11
CA ASP A 293 5.84 -3.10 -9.69
C ASP A 293 5.66 -3.66 -8.27
N PHE A 294 4.52 -3.39 -7.63
CA PHE A 294 4.22 -3.77 -6.25
C PHE A 294 5.35 -3.45 -5.26
N ALA A 295 6.06 -2.33 -5.45
CA ALA A 295 7.08 -1.87 -4.51
C ALA A 295 6.52 -1.66 -3.09
N THR A 296 5.22 -1.44 -2.99
CA THR A 296 4.46 -1.46 -1.73
C THR A 296 3.36 -2.52 -1.77
N PRO A 297 2.98 -3.16 -0.64
CA PRO A 297 1.94 -4.18 -0.60
C PRO A 297 0.52 -3.59 -0.61
N SER A 298 0.28 -2.60 -1.47
CA SER A 298 -1.02 -1.95 -1.62
C SER A 298 -1.85 -2.63 -2.71
N LEU A 299 -3.09 -2.95 -2.39
CA LEU A 299 -4.11 -3.45 -3.31
C LEU A 299 -5.01 -2.33 -3.87
N LYS A 300 -4.65 -1.07 -3.64
CA LYS A 300 -5.42 0.08 -4.13
C LYS A 300 -5.64 0.01 -5.65
N GLY A 301 -6.87 0.19 -6.05
CA GLY A 301 -7.30 0.09 -7.45
C GLY A 301 -7.56 -1.34 -7.93
N TRP A 302 -7.04 -2.36 -7.22
CA TRP A 302 -7.24 -3.75 -7.57
C TRP A 302 -8.52 -4.32 -6.98
N ASN A 303 -9.25 -5.08 -7.78
CA ASN A 303 -10.43 -5.83 -7.35
C ASN A 303 -10.71 -7.00 -8.32
N SER A 304 -11.79 -7.73 -8.08
CA SER A 304 -12.26 -8.80 -8.96
C SER A 304 -13.76 -8.67 -9.22
N ASN A 305 -14.27 -9.38 -10.22
CA ASN A 305 -15.71 -9.45 -10.45
C ASN A 305 -16.44 -10.17 -9.30
N TRP A 306 -17.72 -9.93 -9.17
CA TRP A 306 -18.59 -10.58 -8.18
C TRP A 306 -18.53 -12.11 -8.37
N ASN A 307 -18.30 -12.87 -7.27
CA ASN A 307 -17.96 -14.29 -7.29
C ASN A 307 -16.70 -14.67 -8.12
N GLY A 308 -15.89 -13.69 -8.47
CA GLY A 308 -14.63 -13.89 -9.16
C GLY A 308 -13.51 -14.47 -8.29
N PRO A 309 -12.28 -14.45 -8.79
CA PRO A 309 -11.11 -14.97 -8.08
C PRO A 309 -10.84 -14.18 -6.80
N THR A 310 -10.32 -14.85 -5.78
CA THR A 310 -9.70 -14.17 -4.64
C THR A 310 -8.33 -13.62 -5.05
N TYR A 311 -7.85 -12.57 -4.40
CA TYR A 311 -6.56 -11.98 -4.70
C TYR A 311 -5.83 -11.49 -3.45
N ALA A 312 -4.50 -11.51 -3.52
CA ALA A 312 -3.63 -11.06 -2.44
C ALA A 312 -2.25 -10.66 -2.98
N ILE A 313 -1.52 -9.85 -2.21
CA ILE A 313 -0.10 -9.62 -2.46
C ILE A 313 0.70 -10.81 -1.94
N VAL A 314 1.53 -11.38 -2.81
CA VAL A 314 2.50 -12.42 -2.48
C VAL A 314 3.87 -11.76 -2.32
N LYS A 315 4.55 -12.05 -1.20
CA LYS A 315 5.89 -11.56 -0.89
C LYS A 315 6.89 -12.70 -1.03
N VAL A 316 7.85 -12.57 -1.95
CA VAL A 316 8.93 -13.53 -2.18
C VAL A 316 10.24 -12.89 -1.76
N ALA A 317 10.78 -13.30 -0.60
CA ALA A 317 12.03 -12.78 -0.10
C ALA A 317 13.16 -13.00 -1.11
N SER A 318 14.05 -12.00 -1.27
CA SER A 318 15.30 -12.17 -1.98
C SER A 318 16.02 -13.38 -1.40
N PRO A 319 16.59 -14.27 -2.24
CA PRO A 319 17.42 -15.33 -1.72
C PRO A 319 18.51 -14.66 -0.89
N THR A 320 18.39 -14.77 0.45
CA THR A 320 19.45 -14.31 1.31
C THR A 320 20.72 -15.04 0.88
N THR A 321 21.60 -14.36 0.19
CA THR A 321 23.03 -14.67 0.23
C THR A 321 23.48 -14.38 1.66
N ALA A 322 22.88 -15.03 2.63
CA ALA A 322 23.44 -15.15 3.92
C ALA A 322 24.71 -15.97 3.71
N ILE A 323 25.82 -15.28 3.41
CA ILE A 323 27.05 -15.63 4.06
C ILE A 323 26.63 -15.60 5.54
N LYS A 324 26.19 -16.77 6.07
CA LYS A 324 26.22 -17.01 7.50
C LYS A 324 27.57 -16.46 7.86
N SER A 325 27.63 -15.31 8.53
CA SER A 325 28.83 -14.89 9.20
C SER A 325 29.19 -16.15 10.00
N ILE A 326 30.16 -16.88 9.47
CA ILE A 326 30.75 -17.95 10.24
C ILE A 326 31.15 -17.21 11.48
N ASN A 327 30.34 -17.37 12.51
CA ASN A 327 30.70 -16.95 13.84
C ASN A 327 31.90 -17.87 14.19
N THR A 328 33.01 -17.55 13.55
CA THR A 328 34.32 -17.90 14.06
C THR A 328 34.40 -17.11 15.36
N GLN A 329 33.70 -17.62 16.39
CA GLN A 329 34.42 -17.73 17.65
C GLN A 329 35.64 -18.56 17.27
N ALA A 330 36.64 -17.87 16.67
CA ALA A 330 37.99 -18.34 16.71
C ALA A 330 38.18 -18.60 18.17
N LYS A 331 38.13 -19.89 18.60
CA LYS A 331 38.88 -20.33 19.78
C LYS A 331 40.21 -19.63 19.57
N LYS A 332 40.49 -18.59 20.38
CA LYS A 332 41.79 -17.91 20.37
C LYS A 332 42.79 -19.02 20.32
N ALA A 333 43.33 -19.27 19.13
CA ALA A 333 44.36 -20.27 18.98
C ALA A 333 45.41 -19.82 19.98
N GLN A 334 45.63 -20.63 21.02
CA GLN A 334 46.57 -20.29 22.07
C GLN A 334 47.89 -20.01 21.39
N GLN A 335 48.35 -18.78 21.44
CA GLN A 335 49.55 -18.35 20.75
C GLN A 335 50.72 -19.19 21.30
N PRO A 336 51.58 -19.76 20.44
CA PRO A 336 52.65 -20.59 20.89
C PRO A 336 53.59 -19.79 21.79
N ALA A 337 53.87 -20.35 22.94
CA ALA A 337 54.81 -19.78 23.89
C ALA A 337 56.19 -20.41 23.69
N TYR A 338 57.22 -19.59 23.75
CA TYR A 338 58.60 -20.00 23.60
C TYR A 338 59.39 -19.64 24.87
N ASN A 339 60.36 -20.49 25.29
CA ASN A 339 61.30 -20.13 26.32
C ASN A 339 62.40 -19.16 25.80
N LEU A 340 63.29 -18.68 26.64
CA LEU A 340 64.31 -17.73 26.19
C LEU A 340 65.33 -18.33 25.21
N SER A 341 65.38 -19.66 25.07
CA SER A 341 66.20 -20.37 24.08
C SER A 341 65.45 -20.57 22.73
N GLY A 342 64.26 -20.01 22.57
CA GLY A 342 63.46 -20.12 21.36
C GLY A 342 62.73 -21.45 21.18
N GLN A 343 62.71 -22.33 22.17
CA GLN A 343 62.00 -23.60 22.11
C GLN A 343 60.53 -23.39 22.48
N ARG A 344 59.61 -23.99 21.73
CA ARG A 344 58.18 -23.97 22.04
C ARG A 344 57.90 -24.73 23.35
N VAL A 345 57.19 -24.10 24.26
CA VAL A 345 56.84 -24.68 25.56
C VAL A 345 55.34 -24.80 25.73
N ASN A 346 54.91 -25.82 26.48
CA ASN A 346 53.52 -26.07 26.81
C ASN A 346 53.05 -25.23 28.01
N GLU A 347 51.79 -25.37 28.38
CA GLU A 347 51.18 -24.59 29.47
C GLU A 347 51.73 -24.90 30.85
N SER A 348 52.27 -26.09 31.05
CA SER A 348 52.89 -26.51 32.34
C SER A 348 54.31 -25.98 32.57
N TYR A 349 54.89 -25.32 31.56
CA TYR A 349 56.19 -24.71 31.67
C TYR A 349 56.16 -23.51 32.63
N LYS A 350 57.01 -23.56 33.69
CA LYS A 350 57.16 -22.47 34.66
C LYS A 350 58.42 -21.70 34.35
N GLY A 351 58.34 -20.39 34.31
CA GLY A 351 59.47 -19.53 34.01
C GLY A 351 59.16 -18.44 33.02
N LEU A 352 60.20 -17.76 32.52
CA LEU A 352 60.04 -16.68 31.56
C LEU A 352 59.73 -17.24 30.18
N VAL A 353 58.62 -16.82 29.60
CA VAL A 353 58.16 -17.20 28.22
C VAL A 353 57.97 -15.98 27.36
N ILE A 354 58.09 -16.16 26.06
CA ILE A 354 57.73 -15.18 25.02
C ILE A 354 56.45 -15.65 24.36
N VAL A 355 55.40 -14.81 24.42
CA VAL A 355 54.14 -15.02 23.76
C VAL A 355 53.86 -13.75 22.99
N ASP A 356 53.59 -13.84 21.68
CA ASP A 356 53.34 -12.68 20.82
C ASP A 356 54.41 -11.58 20.97
N GLY A 357 55.70 -11.97 20.98
CA GLY A 357 56.82 -11.06 21.12
C GLY A 357 56.98 -10.41 22.51
N LYS A 358 56.11 -10.69 23.46
CA LYS A 358 56.16 -10.15 24.84
C LYS A 358 56.66 -11.16 25.84
N LYS A 359 57.58 -10.72 26.72
CA LYS A 359 58.08 -11.54 27.82
C LYS A 359 57.08 -11.55 28.98
N MET A 360 56.71 -12.73 29.46
CA MET A 360 55.85 -12.91 30.62
C MET A 360 56.31 -14.05 31.49
N MET A 361 56.12 -13.95 32.83
CA MET A 361 56.47 -14.99 33.79
C MET A 361 55.29 -15.94 33.99
N ARG A 362 55.45 -17.23 33.70
CA ARG A 362 54.51 -18.28 34.09
C ARG A 362 54.93 -18.85 35.43
N LYS A 363 54.01 -18.79 36.42
CA LYS A 363 54.22 -19.28 37.79
C LYS A 363 53.90 -20.77 37.95
#